data_4f92f5fcefbc1a57052a325045ddcec6
#
_entry.id   4f92f5fcefbc1a57052a325045ddcec6
#
_cell.length_a   1.000
_cell.length_b   1.000
_cell.length_c   1.000
_cell.angle_alpha   90.00
_cell.angle_beta   90.00
_cell.angle_gamma   90.00
#
_symmetry.space_group_name_H-M   'P 1'
#
loop_
_entity.id
_entity.type
_entity.pdbx_description
1 polymer ?
#
loop_
_entity_poly.entity_id
_entity_poly.type
_entity_poly.pdbx_seq_one_letter_code
_entity_poly.pdbx_strand_id
1 'polypeptide(L)'
;MSTSALRILAVDNEPSVTFSLRHIFNGSRYEFSAVENGDAAIARLDSGLERYDIIIVDQKMPHMTGVELVEELKKRGITSKIMVLSAYLSSEVRAAYERMDVYVMFPKPFDVGQLRSAVDQLAA
;
A
#
# COMPACT_ATOMS: atom_id res chain seq x y z
N MET A 1 18.96 -4.14 -22.26
CA MET A 1 18.01 -3.28 -21.52
C MET A 1 17.54 -3.99 -20.25
N SER A 2 17.72 -3.38 -19.15
CA SER A 2 17.26 -3.96 -17.89
C SER A 2 15.85 -3.47 -17.56
N THR A 3 15.05 -4.34 -16.98
CA THR A 3 13.73 -4.00 -16.50
C THR A 3 13.83 -3.75 -15.01
N SER A 4 13.40 -2.58 -14.57
CA SER A 4 13.38 -2.28 -13.14
C SER A 4 12.33 -3.14 -12.43
N ALA A 5 12.67 -3.58 -11.23
CA ALA A 5 11.70 -4.28 -10.39
C ALA A 5 10.59 -3.32 -9.96
N LEU A 6 9.38 -3.85 -9.78
CA LEU A 6 8.26 -3.07 -9.25
C LEU A 6 8.49 -2.87 -7.76
N ARG A 7 8.50 -1.63 -7.32
CA ARG A 7 8.79 -1.29 -5.92
C ARG A 7 7.49 -1.11 -5.14
N ILE A 8 7.36 -1.89 -4.09
CA ILE A 8 6.14 -1.95 -3.26
C ILE A 8 6.46 -1.61 -1.82
N LEU A 9 5.70 -0.69 -1.24
CA LEU A 9 5.75 -0.40 0.19
C LEU A 9 4.42 -0.80 0.81
N ALA A 10 4.46 -1.65 1.83
CA ALA A 10 3.27 -2.00 2.59
C ALA A 10 3.29 -1.27 3.93
N VAL A 11 2.14 -0.72 4.32
CA VAL A 11 1.97 -0.04 5.60
C VAL A 11 0.87 -0.76 6.36
N ASP A 12 1.26 -1.55 7.35
CA ASP A 12 0.33 -2.40 8.10
C ASP A 12 0.94 -2.73 9.46
N ASN A 13 0.16 -2.60 10.52
CA ASN A 13 0.64 -2.87 11.86
C ASN A 13 0.56 -4.34 12.27
N GLU A 14 0.08 -5.22 11.38
CA GLU A 14 0.00 -6.64 11.66
C GLU A 14 1.18 -7.38 11.03
N PRO A 15 2.12 -7.89 11.83
CA PRO A 15 3.30 -8.58 11.28
C PRO A 15 2.96 -9.78 10.41
N SER A 16 1.87 -10.49 10.73
CA SER A 16 1.46 -11.65 9.94
C SER A 16 1.08 -11.25 8.51
N VAL A 17 0.48 -10.07 8.34
CA VAL A 17 0.10 -9.57 7.03
C VAL A 17 1.35 -9.17 6.22
N THR A 18 2.24 -8.40 6.81
CA THR A 18 3.46 -7.99 6.11
C THR A 18 4.35 -9.18 5.78
N PHE A 19 4.37 -10.19 6.65
CA PHE A 19 5.09 -11.42 6.39
C PHE A 19 4.52 -12.14 5.16
N SER A 20 3.20 -12.26 5.09
CA SER A 20 2.54 -12.89 3.94
C SER A 20 2.79 -12.12 2.65
N LEU A 21 2.69 -10.79 2.71
CA LEU A 21 2.95 -9.96 1.53
C LEU A 21 4.39 -10.11 1.04
N ARG A 22 5.34 -10.21 1.96
CA ARG A 22 6.75 -10.39 1.62
C ARG A 22 6.95 -11.69 0.84
N HIS A 23 6.25 -12.74 1.23
CA HIS A 23 6.31 -14.01 0.50
C HIS A 23 5.68 -13.92 -0.89
N ILE A 24 4.59 -13.19 -1.01
CA ILE A 24 3.91 -13.01 -2.30
C ILE A 24 4.80 -12.26 -3.29
N PHE A 25 5.51 -11.24 -2.80
CA PHE A 25 6.30 -10.33 -3.65
C PHE A 25 7.81 -10.52 -3.44
N ASN A 26 8.26 -11.77 -3.36
CA ASN A 26 9.68 -12.06 -3.11
C ASN A 26 10.49 -12.35 -4.36
N GLY A 27 9.86 -12.36 -5.54
CA GLY A 27 10.58 -12.66 -6.78
C GLY A 27 11.39 -11.47 -7.29
N SER A 28 12.21 -11.72 -8.31
CA SER A 28 13.04 -10.67 -8.89
C SER A 28 12.25 -9.56 -9.59
N ARG A 29 10.96 -9.79 -9.84
CA ARG A 29 10.08 -8.79 -10.43
C ARG A 29 9.70 -7.69 -9.43
N TYR A 30 9.92 -7.91 -8.15
CA TYR A 30 9.45 -7.01 -7.08
C TYR A 30 10.57 -6.64 -6.13
N GLU A 31 10.49 -5.42 -5.59
CA GLU A 31 11.28 -5.01 -4.44
C GLU A 31 10.28 -4.60 -3.36
N PHE A 32 10.14 -5.44 -2.34
CA PHE A 32 9.13 -5.27 -1.31
C PHE A 32 9.73 -4.73 -0.03
N SER A 33 9.09 -3.71 0.55
CA SER A 33 9.43 -3.17 1.86
C SER A 33 8.15 -3.00 2.67
N ALA A 34 8.27 -3.03 3.98
CA ALA A 34 7.13 -2.85 4.87
C ALA A 34 7.48 -1.95 6.03
N VAL A 35 6.51 -1.16 6.48
CA VAL A 35 6.60 -0.36 7.69
C VAL A 35 5.34 -0.60 8.51
N GLU A 36 5.39 -0.29 9.82
CA GLU A 36 4.34 -0.68 10.75
C GLU A 36 3.25 0.37 10.95
N ASN A 37 3.48 1.61 10.54
CA ASN A 37 2.53 2.69 10.79
C ASN A 37 2.70 3.82 9.78
N GLY A 38 1.76 4.76 9.81
CA GLY A 38 1.74 5.88 8.88
C GLY A 38 2.93 6.82 9.05
N ASP A 39 3.33 7.08 10.30
CA ASP A 39 4.47 7.98 10.55
C ASP A 39 5.76 7.42 9.95
N ALA A 40 5.96 6.11 10.08
CA ALA A 40 7.13 5.45 9.50
C ALA A 40 7.09 5.51 7.97
N ALA A 41 5.90 5.38 7.38
CA ALA A 41 5.73 5.50 5.93
C ALA A 41 6.09 6.91 5.46
N ILE A 42 5.58 7.92 6.14
CA ILE A 42 5.84 9.32 5.80
C ILE A 42 7.34 9.62 5.91
N ALA A 43 7.96 9.17 7.00
CA ALA A 43 9.40 9.39 7.20
C ALA A 43 10.23 8.77 6.06
N ARG A 44 9.85 7.56 5.65
CA ARG A 44 10.54 6.89 4.55
C ARG A 44 10.39 7.63 3.22
N LEU A 45 9.18 8.10 2.95
CA LEU A 45 8.89 8.81 1.69
C LEU A 45 9.49 10.21 1.68
N ASP A 46 9.54 10.88 2.84
CA ASP A 46 10.12 12.20 2.96
C ASP A 46 11.63 12.21 2.77
N SER A 47 12.29 11.08 2.99
CA SER A 47 13.74 11.00 2.79
C SER A 47 14.14 11.27 1.35
N GLY A 48 13.20 11.03 0.41
CA GLY A 48 13.46 11.23 -1.02
C GLY A 48 14.45 10.25 -1.63
N LEU A 49 14.96 9.32 -0.83
CA LEU A 49 15.95 8.35 -1.29
C LEU A 49 15.34 7.20 -2.07
N GLU A 50 14.05 6.95 -1.86
CA GLU A 50 13.36 5.82 -2.48
C GLU A 50 12.03 6.27 -3.06
N ARG A 51 11.69 5.70 -4.20
CA ARG A 51 10.37 5.86 -4.81
C ARG A 51 9.69 4.51 -4.86
N TYR A 52 8.38 4.53 -4.70
CA TYR A 52 7.57 3.31 -4.75
C TYR A 52 6.54 3.42 -5.86
N ASP A 53 6.35 2.33 -6.58
CA ASP A 53 5.34 2.27 -7.63
C ASP A 53 3.96 2.03 -7.02
N ILE A 54 3.91 1.20 -5.98
CA ILE A 54 2.68 0.81 -5.30
C ILE A 54 2.87 1.00 -3.80
N ILE A 55 1.84 1.56 -3.15
CA ILE A 55 1.78 1.59 -1.68
C ILE A 55 0.51 0.84 -1.27
N ILE A 56 0.68 -0.22 -0.47
CA ILE A 56 -0.42 -1.00 0.07
C ILE A 56 -0.68 -0.50 1.48
N VAL A 57 -1.89 -0.03 1.75
CA VAL A 57 -2.23 0.65 3.00
C VAL A 57 -3.33 -0.11 3.74
N ASP A 58 -3.12 -0.36 5.03
CA ASP A 58 -4.15 -0.85 5.92
C ASP A 58 -4.94 0.35 6.47
N GLN A 59 -6.27 0.20 6.57
CA GLN A 59 -7.10 1.28 7.11
C GLN A 59 -6.99 1.39 8.62
N LYS A 60 -7.04 0.26 9.33
CA LYS A 60 -7.13 0.27 10.78
C LYS A 60 -5.76 0.14 11.42
N MET A 61 -5.15 1.27 11.72
CA MET A 61 -3.84 1.33 12.37
C MET A 61 -3.91 2.27 13.56
N PRO A 62 -3.07 2.07 14.61
CA PRO A 62 -3.00 3.01 15.71
C PRO A 62 -2.43 4.35 15.26
N HIS A 63 -2.88 5.43 15.88
CA HIS A 63 -2.42 6.82 15.71
C HIS A 63 -2.78 7.46 14.37
N MET A 64 -2.68 6.75 13.27
CA MET A 64 -3.00 7.29 11.95
C MET A 64 -3.70 6.20 11.13
N THR A 65 -4.91 6.49 10.66
CA THR A 65 -5.65 5.55 9.81
C THR A 65 -5.10 5.60 8.38
N GLY A 66 -5.49 4.60 7.58
CA GLY A 66 -5.12 4.60 6.17
C GLY A 66 -5.63 5.82 5.42
N VAL A 67 -6.86 6.27 5.70
CA VAL A 67 -7.41 7.48 5.07
C VAL A 67 -6.53 8.69 5.41
N GLU A 68 -6.16 8.84 6.68
CA GLU A 68 -5.31 9.95 7.11
C GLU A 68 -3.94 9.89 6.45
N LEU A 69 -3.37 8.68 6.34
CA LEU A 69 -2.09 8.52 5.66
C LEU A 69 -2.18 8.93 4.19
N VAL A 70 -3.20 8.45 3.48
CA VAL A 70 -3.36 8.78 2.06
C VAL A 70 -3.56 10.28 1.86
N GLU A 71 -4.31 10.94 2.75
CA GLU A 71 -4.45 12.39 2.72
C GLU A 71 -3.07 13.08 2.80
N GLU A 72 -2.23 12.62 3.71
CA GLU A 72 -0.87 13.18 3.84
C GLU A 72 -0.03 12.92 2.60
N LEU A 73 -0.12 11.71 2.03
CA LEU A 73 0.64 11.38 0.82
C LEU A 73 0.23 12.25 -0.36
N LYS A 74 -1.07 12.50 -0.50
CA LYS A 74 -1.58 13.36 -1.58
C LYS A 74 -1.11 14.81 -1.39
N LYS A 75 -1.12 15.31 -0.17
CA LYS A 75 -0.62 16.66 0.14
C LYS A 75 0.86 16.82 -0.21
N ARG A 76 1.63 15.76 -0.08
CA ARG A 76 3.06 15.76 -0.37
C ARG A 76 3.38 15.52 -1.84
N GLY A 77 2.36 15.36 -2.68
CA GLY A 77 2.54 15.13 -4.10
C GLY A 77 3.08 13.75 -4.45
N ILE A 78 2.89 12.78 -3.56
CA ILE A 78 3.28 11.39 -3.82
C ILE A 78 2.40 10.83 -4.92
N THR A 79 3.02 10.30 -5.96
CA THR A 79 2.30 9.82 -7.15
C THR A 79 2.19 8.30 -7.24
N SER A 80 2.69 7.59 -6.22
CA SER A 80 2.56 6.13 -6.17
C SER A 80 1.11 5.71 -6.28
N LYS A 81 0.84 4.59 -6.93
CA LYS A 81 -0.49 4.01 -6.95
C LYS A 81 -0.79 3.42 -5.58
N ILE A 82 -2.03 3.54 -5.13
CA ILE A 82 -2.39 3.12 -3.78
C ILE A 82 -3.44 2.02 -3.84
N MET A 83 -3.23 0.98 -3.05
CA MET A 83 -4.15 -0.12 -2.85
C MET A 83 -4.45 -0.22 -1.36
N VAL A 84 -5.71 -0.40 -1.00
CA VAL A 84 -6.12 -0.59 0.39
C VAL A 84 -6.34 -2.07 0.65
N LEU A 85 -5.83 -2.55 1.79
CA LEU A 85 -5.97 -3.92 2.23
C LEU A 85 -6.44 -3.89 3.68
N SER A 86 -7.71 -4.22 3.93
CA SER A 86 -8.28 -4.07 5.27
C SER A 86 -9.35 -5.11 5.57
N ALA A 87 -9.49 -5.44 6.86
CA ALA A 87 -10.48 -6.43 7.30
C ALA A 87 -11.90 -5.92 7.06
N TYR A 88 -12.13 -4.63 7.21
CA TYR A 88 -13.44 -4.04 7.04
C TYR A 88 -13.35 -2.58 6.60
N LEU A 89 -14.13 -2.23 5.60
CA LEU A 89 -14.25 -0.85 5.14
C LEU A 89 -15.72 -0.45 5.14
N SER A 90 -16.06 0.55 5.95
CA SER A 90 -17.41 1.11 5.93
C SER A 90 -17.64 1.84 4.61
N SER A 91 -18.90 2.10 4.28
CA SER A 91 -19.21 2.88 3.09
C SER A 91 -18.62 4.28 3.16
N GLU A 92 -18.57 4.87 4.34
CA GLU A 92 -17.99 6.21 4.54
C GLU A 92 -16.48 6.21 4.29
N VAL A 93 -15.77 5.22 4.79
CA VAL A 93 -14.33 5.10 4.59
C VAL A 93 -14.03 4.82 3.12
N ARG A 94 -14.80 3.92 2.50
CA ARG A 94 -14.65 3.62 1.08
C ARG A 94 -14.84 4.89 0.23
N ALA A 95 -15.87 5.68 0.54
CA ALA A 95 -16.11 6.93 -0.16
C ALA A 95 -14.96 7.93 0.02
N ALA A 96 -14.36 7.96 1.21
CA ALA A 96 -13.21 8.83 1.47
C ALA A 96 -12.03 8.48 0.57
N TYR A 97 -11.74 7.18 0.41
CA TYR A 97 -10.68 6.73 -0.50
C TYR A 97 -11.00 7.10 -1.94
N GLU A 98 -12.26 6.89 -2.37
CA GLU A 98 -12.66 7.19 -3.74
C GLU A 98 -12.52 8.67 -4.06
N ARG A 99 -12.79 9.55 -3.09
CA ARG A 99 -12.59 10.98 -3.27
C ARG A 99 -11.12 11.36 -3.46
N MET A 100 -10.21 10.46 -3.07
CA MET A 100 -8.78 10.65 -3.27
C MET A 100 -8.24 9.83 -4.45
N ASP A 101 -9.14 9.35 -5.30
CA ASP A 101 -8.82 8.53 -6.47
C ASP A 101 -8.18 7.18 -6.12
N VAL A 102 -8.58 6.62 -4.98
CA VAL A 102 -8.15 5.30 -4.56
C VAL A 102 -9.35 4.36 -4.69
N TYR A 103 -9.29 3.42 -5.62
CA TYR A 103 -10.41 2.56 -5.94
C TYR A 103 -10.14 1.07 -5.71
N VAL A 104 -8.88 0.69 -5.58
CA VAL A 104 -8.51 -0.72 -5.41
C VAL A 104 -8.48 -1.04 -3.92
N MET A 105 -9.43 -1.83 -3.47
CA MET A 105 -9.60 -2.16 -2.04
C MET A 105 -9.86 -3.65 -1.92
N PHE A 106 -9.02 -4.33 -1.15
CA PHE A 106 -9.12 -5.77 -0.93
C PHE A 106 -9.45 -6.07 0.52
N PRO A 107 -10.30 -7.07 0.78
CA PRO A 107 -10.57 -7.48 2.15
C PRO A 107 -9.44 -8.35 2.69
N LYS A 108 -9.35 -8.45 4.00
CA LYS A 108 -8.56 -9.46 4.69
C LYS A 108 -9.51 -10.52 5.24
N PRO A 109 -9.22 -11.79 5.09
CA PRO A 109 -8.11 -12.38 4.35
C PRO A 109 -8.31 -12.25 2.84
N PHE A 110 -7.22 -12.25 2.10
CA PHE A 110 -7.23 -12.04 0.66
C PHE A 110 -6.79 -13.29 -0.09
N ASP A 111 -7.19 -13.38 -1.35
CA ASP A 111 -6.72 -14.40 -2.26
C ASP A 111 -5.39 -13.94 -2.86
N VAL A 112 -4.36 -14.79 -2.75
CA VAL A 112 -2.99 -14.44 -3.17
C VAL A 112 -2.91 -14.12 -4.66
N GLY A 113 -3.54 -14.95 -5.49
CA GLY A 113 -3.50 -14.75 -6.94
C GLY A 113 -4.20 -13.48 -7.37
N GLN A 114 -5.36 -13.20 -6.77
CA GLN A 114 -6.12 -12.00 -7.08
C GLN A 114 -5.37 -10.73 -6.64
N LEU A 115 -4.74 -10.79 -5.48
CA LEU A 115 -3.96 -9.65 -4.98
C LEU A 115 -2.77 -9.35 -5.88
N ARG A 116 -2.02 -10.38 -6.25
CA ARG A 116 -0.87 -10.21 -7.15
C ARG A 116 -1.29 -9.65 -8.50
N SER A 117 -2.38 -10.18 -9.07
CA SER A 117 -2.91 -9.68 -10.33
C SER A 117 -3.32 -8.23 -10.23
N ALA A 118 -3.97 -7.85 -9.13
CA ALA A 118 -4.40 -6.46 -8.93
C ALA A 118 -3.21 -5.51 -8.83
N VAL A 119 -2.15 -5.92 -8.14
CA VAL A 119 -0.92 -5.12 -8.05
C VAL A 119 -0.30 -4.94 -9.44
N ASP A 120 -0.19 -6.02 -10.20
CA ASP A 120 0.40 -5.95 -11.54
C ASP A 120 -0.43 -5.05 -12.47
N GLN A 121 -1.76 -5.13 -12.39
CA GLN A 121 -2.65 -4.29 -13.20
C GLN A 121 -2.56 -2.83 -12.79
N LEU A 122 -2.50 -2.56 -11.49
CA LEU A 122 -2.43 -1.20 -10.99
C LEU A 122 -1.12 -0.53 -11.40
N ALA A 123 -0.05 -1.29 -11.50
CA ALA A 123 1.26 -0.80 -11.90
C ALA A 123 1.42 -0.61 -13.41
N ALA A 124 0.56 -1.23 -14.19
CA ALA A 124 0.66 -1.19 -15.65
C ALA A 124 0.43 0.21 -16.24
#